data_0af6fc5858237335d8529c18b582c2ef
#
_entry.id   0af6fc5858237335d8529c18b582c2ef
#
_cell.length_a   1.000
_cell.length_b   1.000
_cell.length_c   1.000
_cell.angle_alpha   90.00
_cell.angle_beta   90.00
_cell.angle_gamma   90.00
#
_symmetry.space_group_name_H-M   'P 1'
#
loop_
_entity.id
_entity.type
_entity.pdbx_description
1 polymer ?
#
loop_
_entity_poly.entity_id
_entity_poly.type
_entity_poly.pdbx_seq_one_letter_code
_entity_poly.pdbx_strand_id
1 'polypeptide(L)'
;KEVYARGAVVPFVGAGLSVSSGYPGWTAFLKQHIRETAIDPEEFDQILRAGEYEEAAQRLADALGAAFNEVVENAFGRSREISGCVQLLPHVFDSCVITTNFDGVTKRCYEAAGKPFSEELSGEYSRDLPRKLAEGKRILLKLHGTSTTPRGRILTAAEYQKHYGDGN
;
A
#
# COMPACT_ATOMS: atom_id res chain seq x y z
N LYS A 1 -25.76 8.42 2.82
CA LYS A 1 -25.70 7.26 1.87
C LYS A 1 -25.69 7.70 0.41
N GLU A 2 -26.52 8.67 0.00
CA GLU A 2 -26.59 9.09 -1.42
C GLU A 2 -25.29 9.69 -1.96
N VAL A 3 -24.56 10.46 -1.15
CA VAL A 3 -23.27 11.06 -1.55
C VAL A 3 -22.22 9.98 -1.84
N TYR A 4 -22.19 8.93 -1.03
CA TYR A 4 -21.27 7.81 -1.23
C TYR A 4 -21.65 6.94 -2.45
N ALA A 5 -22.95 6.72 -2.65
CA ALA A 5 -23.45 5.93 -3.78
C ALA A 5 -23.22 6.61 -5.15
N ARG A 6 -23.12 7.95 -5.18
CA ARG A 6 -22.83 8.72 -6.40
C ARG A 6 -21.34 8.81 -6.75
N GLY A 7 -20.46 8.15 -5.99
CA GLY A 7 -19.02 8.22 -6.22
C GLY A 7 -18.41 9.60 -5.90
N ALA A 8 -19.14 10.46 -5.18
CA ALA A 8 -18.67 11.78 -4.80
C ALA A 8 -17.60 11.75 -3.69
N VAL A 9 -17.42 10.59 -3.04
CA VAL A 9 -16.39 10.37 -2.01
C VAL A 9 -15.55 9.18 -2.40
N VAL A 10 -14.25 9.39 -2.47
CA VAL A 10 -13.25 8.35 -2.76
C VAL A 10 -12.51 8.04 -1.47
N PRO A 11 -12.56 6.81 -0.95
CA PRO A 11 -11.81 6.44 0.25
C PRO A 11 -10.33 6.34 -0.08
N PHE A 12 -9.50 6.88 0.82
CA PHE A 12 -8.05 6.70 0.83
C PHE A 12 -7.70 5.73 1.97
N VAL A 13 -7.18 4.57 1.62
CA VAL A 13 -6.96 3.44 2.53
C VAL A 13 -5.48 3.25 2.82
N GLY A 14 -5.10 3.30 4.09
CA GLY A 14 -3.74 3.05 4.56
C GLY A 14 -3.58 1.71 5.29
N ALA A 15 -2.35 1.42 5.73
CA ALA A 15 -1.94 0.15 6.34
C ALA A 15 -2.80 -0.26 7.56
N GLY A 16 -3.35 0.69 8.32
CA GLY A 16 -4.19 0.41 9.48
C GLY A 16 -5.40 -0.48 9.18
N LEU A 17 -5.96 -0.41 7.96
CA LEU A 17 -7.08 -1.28 7.56
C LEU A 17 -6.68 -2.74 7.30
N SER A 18 -5.40 -3.00 7.05
CA SER A 18 -4.88 -4.36 6.80
C SER A 18 -4.36 -5.05 8.07
N VAL A 19 -4.14 -4.29 9.16
CA VAL A 19 -3.61 -4.84 10.42
C VAL A 19 -4.52 -5.92 11.01
N SER A 20 -5.83 -5.71 11.00
CA SER A 20 -6.81 -6.71 11.48
C SER A 20 -6.79 -8.00 10.66
N SER A 21 -6.33 -7.95 9.42
CA SER A 21 -6.11 -9.12 8.55
C SER A 21 -4.71 -9.73 8.73
N GLY A 22 -3.97 -9.33 9.77
CA GLY A 22 -2.67 -9.88 10.15
C GLY A 22 -1.47 -9.32 9.37
N TYR A 23 -1.65 -8.28 8.54
CA TYR A 23 -0.52 -7.63 7.89
C TYR A 23 0.19 -6.67 8.86
N PRO A 24 1.52 -6.58 8.80
CA PRO A 24 2.25 -5.69 9.68
C PRO A 24 1.99 -4.22 9.31
N GLY A 25 1.91 -3.36 10.32
CA GLY A 25 2.08 -1.92 10.10
C GLY A 25 3.55 -1.58 9.83
N TRP A 26 3.82 -0.37 9.32
CA TRP A 26 5.16 0.07 8.91
C TRP A 26 6.22 -0.12 9.99
N THR A 27 5.97 0.41 11.18
CA THR A 27 6.93 0.29 12.30
C THR A 27 7.22 -1.17 12.64
N ALA A 28 6.20 -2.02 12.66
CA ALA A 28 6.37 -3.44 12.98
C ALA A 28 7.18 -4.16 11.89
N PHE A 29 6.88 -3.90 10.62
CA PHE A 29 7.62 -4.45 9.48
C PHE A 29 9.11 -4.07 9.55
N LEU A 30 9.41 -2.79 9.68
CA LEU A 30 10.79 -2.29 9.69
C LEU A 30 11.58 -2.83 10.89
N LYS A 31 10.99 -2.81 12.11
CA LYS A 31 11.62 -3.34 13.33
C LYS A 31 11.85 -4.85 13.31
N GLN A 32 11.01 -5.60 12.62
CA GLN A 32 11.19 -7.05 12.53
C GLN A 32 12.47 -7.40 11.78
N HIS A 33 12.78 -6.68 10.71
CA HIS A 33 13.83 -7.05 9.76
C HIS A 33 15.19 -6.42 10.04
N ILE A 34 15.27 -5.37 10.87
CA ILE A 34 16.58 -4.81 11.26
C ILE A 34 17.42 -5.80 12.07
N ARG A 35 16.82 -6.75 12.78
CA ARG A 35 17.51 -7.75 13.60
C ARG A 35 18.46 -8.66 12.81
N GLU A 36 18.25 -8.76 11.51
CA GLU A 36 19.07 -9.57 10.59
C GLU A 36 20.16 -8.74 9.90
N THR A 37 20.34 -7.48 10.34
CA THR A 37 21.29 -6.52 9.76
C THR A 37 22.29 -6.03 10.79
N ALA A 38 23.31 -5.29 10.34
CA ALA A 38 24.27 -4.61 11.20
C ALA A 38 23.83 -3.18 11.58
N ILE A 39 22.58 -2.79 11.31
CA ILE A 39 22.06 -1.46 11.67
C ILE A 39 21.93 -1.35 13.18
N ASP A 40 22.38 -0.22 13.75
CA ASP A 40 22.20 0.08 15.17
C ASP A 40 20.70 0.24 15.48
N PRO A 41 20.13 -0.59 16.39
CA PRO A 41 18.71 -0.52 16.71
C PRO A 41 18.27 0.81 17.32
N GLU A 42 19.16 1.47 18.06
CA GLU A 42 18.84 2.71 18.76
C GLU A 42 18.78 3.89 17.79
N GLU A 43 19.72 3.97 16.85
CA GLU A 43 19.70 4.93 15.75
C GLU A 43 18.48 4.71 14.85
N PHE A 44 18.18 3.46 14.52
CA PHE A 44 17.00 3.12 13.71
C PHE A 44 15.67 3.51 14.38
N ASP A 45 15.57 3.29 15.68
CA ASP A 45 14.40 3.70 16.47
C ASP A 45 14.23 5.23 16.53
N GLN A 46 15.31 6.00 16.48
CA GLN A 46 15.23 7.47 16.39
C GLN A 46 14.63 7.92 15.07
N ILE A 47 15.02 7.32 13.94
CA ILE A 47 14.46 7.60 12.61
C ILE A 47 12.95 7.28 12.61
N LEU A 48 12.55 6.12 13.14
CA LEU A 48 11.14 5.74 13.23
C LEU A 48 10.31 6.68 14.12
N ARG A 49 10.89 7.18 15.23
CA ARG A 49 10.22 8.17 16.10
C ARG A 49 10.10 9.54 15.47
N ALA A 50 11.01 9.89 14.56
CA ALA A 50 10.93 11.11 13.75
C ALA A 50 9.86 11.01 12.65
N GLY A 51 9.31 9.80 12.39
CA GLY A 51 8.33 9.55 11.34
C GLY A 51 8.96 9.39 9.95
N GLU A 52 10.28 9.25 9.86
CA GLU A 52 11.04 9.15 8.61
C GLU A 52 11.03 7.69 8.11
N TYR A 53 9.85 7.16 7.79
CA TYR A 53 9.67 5.74 7.43
C TYR A 53 10.35 5.37 6.12
N GLU A 54 10.37 6.26 5.14
CA GLU A 54 11.04 6.07 3.85
C GLU A 54 12.56 6.01 4.00
N GLU A 55 13.15 6.80 4.90
CA GLU A 55 14.59 6.73 5.24
C GLU A 55 14.91 5.43 5.98
N ALA A 56 14.08 5.02 6.93
CA ALA A 56 14.25 3.73 7.61
C ALA A 56 14.16 2.56 6.63
N ALA A 57 13.23 2.62 5.67
CA ALA A 57 13.11 1.62 4.61
C ALA A 57 14.33 1.62 3.67
N GLN A 58 14.91 2.79 3.37
CA GLN A 58 16.13 2.91 2.57
C GLN A 58 17.31 2.23 3.27
N ARG A 59 17.54 2.52 4.55
CA ARG A 59 18.63 1.88 5.32
C ARG A 59 18.48 0.37 5.39
N LEU A 60 17.24 -0.11 5.57
CA LEU A 60 16.96 -1.54 5.56
C LEU A 60 17.23 -2.15 4.18
N ALA A 61 16.83 -1.47 3.09
CA ALA A 61 17.08 -1.91 1.73
C ALA A 61 18.57 -1.99 1.40
N ASP A 62 19.34 -0.98 1.83
CA ASP A 62 20.79 -0.93 1.63
C ASP A 62 21.50 -2.07 2.40
N ALA A 63 21.04 -2.37 3.61
CA ALA A 63 21.61 -3.44 4.43
C ALA A 63 21.26 -4.85 3.94
N LEU A 64 20.05 -5.06 3.42
CA LEU A 64 19.58 -6.37 2.93
C LEU A 64 19.90 -6.60 1.45
N GLY A 65 20.16 -5.55 0.69
CA GLY A 65 20.43 -5.65 -0.75
C GLY A 65 19.32 -6.38 -1.51
N ALA A 66 19.68 -7.40 -2.26
CA ALA A 66 18.74 -8.16 -3.07
C ALA A 66 17.63 -8.85 -2.26
N ALA A 67 17.88 -9.22 -1.00
CA ALA A 67 16.91 -9.87 -0.13
C ALA A 67 15.76 -8.94 0.29
N PHE A 68 15.93 -7.62 0.19
CA PHE A 68 14.89 -6.66 0.57
C PHE A 68 13.56 -6.90 -0.17
N ASN A 69 13.61 -7.19 -1.46
CA ASN A 69 12.40 -7.44 -2.25
C ASN A 69 11.65 -8.69 -1.76
N GLU A 70 12.37 -9.76 -1.43
CA GLU A 70 11.78 -10.98 -0.89
C GLU A 70 11.15 -10.74 0.49
N VAL A 71 11.78 -9.93 1.32
CA VAL A 71 11.26 -9.53 2.63
C VAL A 71 9.94 -8.79 2.48
N VAL A 72 9.85 -7.81 1.56
CA VAL A 72 8.62 -7.05 1.28
C VAL A 72 7.52 -7.97 0.73
N GLU A 73 7.85 -8.85 -0.21
CA GLU A 73 6.90 -9.79 -0.79
C GLU A 73 6.37 -10.78 0.25
N ASN A 74 7.24 -11.32 1.10
CA ASN A 74 6.84 -12.23 2.19
C ASN A 74 5.93 -11.55 3.22
N ALA A 75 6.16 -10.28 3.52
CA ALA A 75 5.37 -9.53 4.48
C ALA A 75 3.97 -9.16 3.94
N PHE A 76 3.88 -8.74 2.68
CA PHE A 76 2.67 -8.12 2.12
C PHE A 76 2.06 -8.88 0.94
N GLY A 77 2.78 -9.79 0.28
CA GLY A 77 2.30 -10.51 -0.91
C GLY A 77 1.45 -11.74 -0.60
N ARG A 78 1.59 -12.31 0.59
CA ARG A 78 0.84 -13.53 0.97
C ARG A 78 -0.61 -13.20 1.27
N SER A 79 -1.52 -14.05 0.78
CA SER A 79 -2.94 -13.96 1.13
C SER A 79 -3.16 -14.34 2.60
N ARG A 80 -3.93 -13.51 3.31
CA ARG A 80 -4.34 -13.72 4.71
C ARG A 80 -5.86 -13.63 4.80
N GLU A 81 -6.45 -14.14 5.86
CA GLU A 81 -7.88 -14.00 6.13
C GLU A 81 -8.27 -12.52 6.22
N ILE A 82 -9.41 -12.18 5.62
CA ILE A 82 -9.91 -10.79 5.63
C ILE A 82 -10.66 -10.57 6.93
N SER A 83 -10.23 -9.58 7.70
CA SER A 83 -10.81 -9.24 8.99
C SER A 83 -10.83 -7.73 9.22
N GLY A 84 -11.76 -7.30 10.09
CA GLY A 84 -11.89 -5.91 10.51
C GLY A 84 -12.72 -5.03 9.58
N CYS A 85 -12.63 -3.72 9.79
CA CYS A 85 -13.51 -2.74 9.14
C CYS A 85 -13.29 -2.60 7.63
N VAL A 86 -12.23 -3.16 7.06
CA VAL A 86 -12.05 -3.24 5.62
C VAL A 86 -13.23 -3.92 4.92
N GLN A 87 -13.90 -4.86 5.60
CA GLN A 87 -15.08 -5.56 5.08
C GLN A 87 -16.29 -4.65 4.83
N LEU A 88 -16.30 -3.46 5.44
CA LEU A 88 -17.36 -2.47 5.23
C LEU A 88 -17.18 -1.65 3.95
N LEU A 89 -15.96 -1.57 3.40
CA LEU A 89 -15.67 -0.74 2.23
C LEU A 89 -16.58 -1.03 1.03
N PRO A 90 -16.81 -2.30 0.60
CA PRO A 90 -17.66 -2.60 -0.54
C PRO A 90 -19.14 -2.25 -0.34
N HIS A 91 -19.57 -2.07 0.90
CA HIS A 91 -20.94 -1.70 1.24
C HIS A 91 -21.19 -0.19 1.25
N VAL A 92 -20.11 0.59 1.30
CA VAL A 92 -20.15 2.05 1.40
C VAL A 92 -19.66 2.71 0.11
N PHE A 93 -18.64 2.15 -0.56
CA PHE A 93 -17.97 2.76 -1.70
C PHE A 93 -18.03 1.83 -2.91
N ASP A 94 -18.58 2.32 -4.02
CA ASP A 94 -18.87 1.52 -5.21
C ASP A 94 -18.07 1.91 -6.47
N SER A 95 -17.24 2.98 -6.42
CA SER A 95 -16.56 3.49 -7.60
C SER A 95 -15.04 3.28 -7.55
N CYS A 96 -14.34 4.10 -6.81
CA CYS A 96 -12.88 4.08 -6.73
C CYS A 96 -12.46 3.89 -5.28
N VAL A 97 -11.36 3.15 -5.09
CA VAL A 97 -10.62 3.10 -3.82
C VAL A 97 -9.17 3.43 -4.12
N ILE A 98 -8.60 4.34 -3.36
CA ILE A 98 -7.18 4.68 -3.42
C ILE A 98 -6.48 4.06 -2.22
N THR A 99 -5.31 3.47 -2.44
CA THR A 99 -4.51 2.90 -1.35
C THR A 99 -3.02 3.06 -1.58
N THR A 100 -2.29 3.22 -0.49
CA THR A 100 -0.83 3.09 -0.45
C THR A 100 -0.37 1.69 -0.02
N ASN A 101 -1.29 0.79 0.33
CA ASN A 101 -0.96 -0.54 0.81
C ASN A 101 -0.45 -1.44 -0.31
N PHE A 102 0.57 -2.22 0.00
CA PHE A 102 1.14 -3.21 -0.93
C PHE A 102 0.35 -4.51 -1.00
N ASP A 103 -0.40 -4.83 0.07
CA ASP A 103 -1.17 -6.06 0.17
C ASP A 103 -2.42 -6.09 -0.73
N GLY A 104 -3.03 -7.27 -0.82
CA GLY A 104 -4.24 -7.50 -1.62
C GLY A 104 -5.55 -7.49 -0.84
N VAL A 105 -5.57 -7.04 0.43
CA VAL A 105 -6.77 -7.13 1.29
C VAL A 105 -7.96 -6.41 0.68
N THR A 106 -7.78 -5.15 0.28
CA THR A 106 -8.85 -4.34 -0.31
C THR A 106 -9.45 -5.01 -1.54
N LYS A 107 -8.60 -5.48 -2.47
CA LYS A 107 -9.04 -6.19 -3.68
C LYS A 107 -9.90 -7.41 -3.34
N ARG A 108 -9.35 -8.31 -2.53
CA ARG A 108 -10.04 -9.55 -2.13
C ARG A 108 -11.33 -9.31 -1.35
N CYS A 109 -11.38 -8.22 -0.57
CA CYS A 109 -12.58 -7.82 0.15
C CYS A 109 -13.72 -7.47 -0.80
N TYR A 110 -13.44 -6.73 -1.86
CA TYR A 110 -14.42 -6.41 -2.91
C TYR A 110 -14.82 -7.64 -3.73
N GLU A 111 -13.88 -8.53 -4.03
CA GLU A 111 -14.16 -9.82 -4.68
C GLU A 111 -15.11 -10.68 -3.84
N ALA A 112 -14.82 -10.82 -2.54
CA ALA A 112 -15.65 -11.57 -1.61
C ALA A 112 -17.08 -10.99 -1.45
N ALA A 113 -17.24 -9.68 -1.60
CA ALA A 113 -18.53 -9.00 -1.58
C ALA A 113 -19.29 -9.06 -2.92
N GLY A 114 -18.79 -9.77 -3.94
CA GLY A 114 -19.37 -9.83 -5.27
C GLY A 114 -19.26 -8.52 -6.07
N LYS A 115 -18.34 -7.64 -5.69
CA LYS A 115 -18.12 -6.32 -6.29
C LYS A 115 -16.67 -6.14 -6.75
N PRO A 116 -16.10 -7.03 -7.57
CA PRO A 116 -14.71 -6.95 -7.97
C PRO A 116 -14.40 -5.61 -8.65
N PHE A 117 -13.14 -5.16 -8.51
CA PHE A 117 -12.66 -4.04 -9.29
C PHE A 117 -12.58 -4.43 -10.77
N SER A 118 -12.99 -3.53 -11.65
CA SER A 118 -12.85 -3.70 -13.09
C SER A 118 -11.38 -3.62 -13.52
N GLU A 119 -10.63 -2.79 -12.82
CA GLU A 119 -9.21 -2.58 -13.06
C GLU A 119 -8.46 -2.23 -11.76
N GLU A 120 -7.20 -2.66 -11.71
CA GLU A 120 -6.21 -2.23 -10.72
C GLU A 120 -5.16 -1.38 -11.43
N LEU A 121 -4.97 -0.14 -10.96
CA LEU A 121 -4.01 0.80 -11.51
C LEU A 121 -2.91 1.09 -10.49
N SER A 122 -1.67 1.21 -10.94
CA SER A 122 -0.58 1.79 -10.15
C SER A 122 -0.45 3.30 -10.42
N GLY A 123 0.25 4.01 -9.53
CA GLY A 123 0.36 5.47 -9.60
C GLY A 123 0.82 6.02 -10.96
N GLU A 124 1.72 5.32 -11.65
CA GLU A 124 2.21 5.71 -12.98
C GLU A 124 1.11 5.72 -14.06
N TYR A 125 0.05 4.92 -13.90
CA TYR A 125 -1.04 4.76 -14.87
C TYR A 125 -2.31 5.51 -14.48
N SER A 126 -2.24 6.41 -13.53
CA SER A 126 -3.41 7.16 -13.01
C SER A 126 -4.00 8.18 -14.00
N ARG A 127 -3.29 8.53 -15.08
CA ARG A 127 -3.75 9.52 -16.09
C ARG A 127 -5.10 9.15 -16.72
N ASP A 128 -5.39 7.89 -16.86
CA ASP A 128 -6.67 7.39 -17.42
C ASP A 128 -7.80 7.31 -16.39
N LEU A 129 -7.53 7.55 -15.12
CA LEU A 129 -8.49 7.39 -14.04
C LEU A 129 -9.78 8.20 -14.25
N PRO A 130 -9.74 9.51 -14.61
CA PRO A 130 -10.98 10.29 -14.79
C PRO A 130 -11.89 9.70 -15.88
N ARG A 131 -11.32 9.25 -16.99
CA ARG A 131 -12.07 8.62 -18.08
C ARG A 131 -12.72 7.32 -17.64
N LYS A 132 -11.97 6.46 -16.97
CA LYS A 132 -12.46 5.16 -16.48
C LYS A 132 -13.57 5.30 -15.44
N LEU A 133 -13.47 6.30 -14.58
CA LEU A 133 -14.53 6.61 -13.61
C LEU A 133 -15.80 7.13 -14.31
N ALA A 134 -15.64 7.96 -15.35
CA ALA A 134 -16.77 8.43 -16.16
C ALA A 134 -17.47 7.28 -16.92
N GLU A 135 -16.74 6.20 -17.24
CA GLU A 135 -17.27 4.96 -17.82
C GLU A 135 -17.97 4.06 -16.76
N GLY A 136 -18.05 4.49 -15.50
CA GLY A 136 -18.69 3.73 -14.42
C GLY A 136 -17.87 2.53 -13.93
N LYS A 137 -16.56 2.48 -14.25
CA LYS A 137 -15.68 1.39 -13.80
C LYS A 137 -15.35 1.51 -12.33
N ARG A 138 -15.33 0.36 -11.64
CA ARG A 138 -14.82 0.28 -10.27
C ARG A 138 -13.31 0.09 -10.32
N ILE A 139 -12.56 1.04 -9.75
CA ILE A 139 -11.10 1.12 -9.87
C ILE A 139 -10.45 0.98 -8.50
N LEU A 140 -9.42 0.13 -8.40
CA LEU A 140 -8.47 0.15 -7.30
C LEU A 140 -7.20 0.86 -7.77
N LEU A 141 -6.90 2.01 -7.17
CA LEU A 141 -5.67 2.76 -7.45
C LEU A 141 -4.64 2.50 -6.32
N LYS A 142 -3.58 1.79 -6.65
CA LYS A 142 -2.45 1.52 -5.75
C LYS A 142 -1.33 2.54 -6.01
N LEU A 143 -1.34 3.64 -5.26
CA LEU A 143 -0.39 4.75 -5.47
C LEU A 143 1.06 4.33 -5.30
N HIS A 144 1.34 3.44 -4.36
CA HIS A 144 2.70 2.98 -4.06
C HIS A 144 3.03 1.61 -4.69
N GLY A 145 2.21 1.15 -5.65
CA GLY A 145 2.42 -0.13 -6.32
C GLY A 145 2.09 -1.35 -5.46
N THR A 146 2.74 -2.48 -5.72
CA THR A 146 2.49 -3.77 -5.08
C THR A 146 3.75 -4.36 -4.46
N SER A 147 3.58 -5.30 -3.52
CA SER A 147 4.70 -6.03 -2.90
C SER A 147 5.47 -6.91 -3.88
N THR A 148 4.80 -7.43 -4.91
CA THR A 148 5.35 -8.41 -5.87
C THR A 148 6.06 -7.79 -7.06
N THR A 149 5.90 -6.48 -7.27
CA THR A 149 6.48 -5.77 -8.41
C THR A 149 7.37 -4.63 -7.91
N PRO A 150 8.68 -4.86 -7.73
CA PRO A 150 9.61 -3.84 -7.25
C PRO A 150 9.65 -2.59 -8.14
N ARG A 151 9.52 -2.79 -9.47
CA ARG A 151 9.44 -1.67 -10.42
C ARG A 151 8.12 -0.92 -10.22
N GLY A 152 8.20 0.34 -9.88
CA GLY A 152 7.02 1.19 -9.60
C GLY A 152 6.49 1.08 -8.16
N ARG A 153 7.16 0.32 -7.29
CA ARG A 153 6.92 0.38 -5.85
C ARG A 153 7.50 1.67 -5.28
N ILE A 154 6.85 2.24 -4.29
CA ILE A 154 7.29 3.45 -3.59
C ILE A 154 7.33 3.14 -2.09
N LEU A 155 8.52 2.87 -1.57
CA LEU A 155 8.76 2.47 -0.19
C LEU A 155 10.00 3.15 0.42
N THR A 156 11.11 3.17 -0.32
CA THR A 156 12.39 3.74 0.14
C THR A 156 12.50 5.23 -0.20
N ALA A 157 13.39 5.95 0.48
CA ALA A 157 13.64 7.37 0.21
C ALA A 157 14.02 7.61 -1.27
N ALA A 158 14.82 6.74 -1.87
CA ALA A 158 15.17 6.83 -3.28
C ALA A 158 13.96 6.64 -4.20
N GLU A 159 13.05 5.70 -3.87
CA GLU A 159 11.81 5.49 -4.63
C GLU A 159 10.87 6.71 -4.48
N TYR A 160 10.74 7.28 -3.28
CA TYR A 160 9.99 8.52 -3.03
C TYR A 160 10.56 9.70 -3.81
N GLN A 161 11.87 9.93 -3.75
CA GLN A 161 12.52 11.00 -4.48
C GLN A 161 12.34 10.87 -5.99
N LYS A 162 12.40 9.66 -6.51
CA LYS A 162 12.18 9.38 -7.94
C LYS A 162 10.75 9.71 -8.37
N HIS A 163 9.75 9.44 -7.54
CA HIS A 163 8.32 9.59 -7.90
C HIS A 163 7.73 10.95 -7.54
N TYR A 164 8.21 11.59 -6.48
CA TYR A 164 7.66 12.82 -5.92
C TYR A 164 8.68 13.96 -5.82
N GLY A 165 9.96 13.71 -6.16
CA GLY A 165 10.99 14.75 -6.15
C GLY A 165 10.81 15.78 -7.27
N ASP A 166 11.40 16.95 -7.09
CA ASP A 166 11.37 18.07 -8.01
C ASP A 166 11.97 17.67 -9.38
N GLY A 167 11.16 17.46 -10.38
CA GLY A 167 11.60 17.10 -11.74
C GLY A 167 10.68 16.15 -12.50
N ASN A 168 9.56 15.72 -11.92
CA ASN A 168 8.50 14.95 -12.60
C ASN A 168 7.23 15.76 -12.82
#